data_d1cea8b02f5e996b89ad5972e776b6c0
#
_entry.id   d1cea8b02f5e996b89ad5972e776b6c0
#
_cell.length_a   1.000
_cell.length_b   1.000
_cell.length_c   1.000
_cell.angle_alpha   90.00
_cell.angle_beta   90.00
_cell.angle_gamma   90.00
#
_symmetry.space_group_name_H-M   'P 1'
#
loop_
_entity.id
_entity.type
_entity.pdbx_description
1 polymer ?
#
loop_
_entity_poly.entity_id
_entity_poly.type
_entity_poly.pdbx_seq_one_letter_code
_entity_poly.pdbx_strand_id
1 'polypeptide(L)'
;MAYVVSAKWRAKEGKEDRLLEVIREMTPPSRAEPGNVFYQAQRSVEDPRLFYLYEQYVDEAGYQAHQDSEHFTRLVKEEAIPELLEDRAREFFETIDDDAGGLDGA
;
A
#
# COMPACT_ATOMS: atom_id res chain seq x y z
N MET A 1 15.06 -10.64 6.78
CA MET A 1 13.68 -10.97 6.43
C MET A 1 12.97 -9.74 5.93
N ALA A 2 12.06 -9.91 5.00
CA ALA A 2 11.35 -8.77 4.45
C ALA A 2 10.24 -8.30 5.40
N TYR A 3 9.94 -7.02 5.31
CA TYR A 3 8.90 -6.35 6.10
C TYR A 3 7.65 -6.22 5.23
N VAL A 4 6.53 -6.74 5.71
CA VAL A 4 5.28 -6.82 4.92
C VAL A 4 4.22 -5.94 5.55
N VAL A 5 3.54 -5.17 4.71
CA VAL A 5 2.41 -4.33 5.12
C VAL A 5 1.16 -4.82 4.39
N SER A 6 0.14 -5.12 5.17
CA SER A 6 -1.18 -5.51 4.67
C SER A 6 -2.14 -4.40 5.07
N ALA A 7 -2.66 -3.66 4.08
CA ALA A 7 -3.50 -2.52 4.34
C ALA A 7 -4.85 -2.64 3.66
N LYS A 8 -5.89 -2.21 4.37
CA LYS A 8 -7.24 -2.12 3.81
C LYS A 8 -7.69 -0.67 3.88
N TRP A 9 -8.19 -0.17 2.77
CA TRP A 9 -8.70 1.20 2.65
C TRP A 9 -10.15 1.15 2.17
N ARG A 10 -11.05 1.73 2.94
CA ARG A 10 -12.45 1.87 2.52
C ARG A 10 -12.71 3.31 2.12
N ALA A 11 -13.16 3.50 0.88
CA ALA A 11 -13.52 4.84 0.39
C ALA A 11 -14.83 5.30 1.03
N LYS A 12 -14.92 6.61 1.27
CA LYS A 12 -16.21 7.24 1.56
C LYS A 12 -17.14 7.01 0.38
N GLU A 13 -18.43 6.94 0.64
CA GLU A 13 -19.43 6.77 -0.41
C GLU A 13 -19.29 7.90 -1.45
N GLY A 14 -19.20 7.51 -2.71
CA GLY A 14 -19.01 8.47 -3.81
C GLY A 14 -17.58 8.88 -4.07
N LYS A 15 -16.61 8.41 -3.28
CA LYS A 15 -15.20 8.76 -3.44
C LYS A 15 -14.35 7.63 -4.00
N GLU A 16 -14.97 6.51 -4.34
CA GLU A 16 -14.24 5.33 -4.79
C GLU A 16 -13.47 5.54 -6.09
N ASP A 17 -14.03 6.34 -7.02
CA ASP A 17 -13.36 6.58 -8.29
C ASP A 17 -12.09 7.42 -8.10
N ARG A 18 -12.16 8.47 -7.25
CA ARG A 18 -10.97 9.28 -6.98
C ARG A 18 -9.93 8.47 -6.20
N LEU A 19 -10.36 7.64 -5.26
CA LEU A 19 -9.44 6.79 -4.53
C LEU A 19 -8.72 5.81 -5.45
N LEU A 20 -9.43 5.25 -6.44
CA LEU A 20 -8.81 4.40 -7.45
C LEU A 20 -7.72 5.13 -8.21
N GLU A 21 -7.98 6.38 -8.62
CA GLU A 21 -6.96 7.19 -9.30
C GLU A 21 -5.75 7.47 -8.42
N VAL A 22 -5.98 7.82 -7.15
CA VAL A 22 -4.90 8.05 -6.18
C VAL A 22 -4.03 6.80 -6.03
N ILE A 23 -4.65 5.64 -5.91
CA ILE A 23 -3.92 4.37 -5.79
C ILE A 23 -3.09 4.12 -7.06
N ARG A 24 -3.65 4.38 -8.24
CA ARG A 24 -2.92 4.23 -9.49
C ARG A 24 -1.74 5.19 -9.60
N GLU A 25 -1.89 6.41 -9.10
CA GLU A 25 -0.80 7.38 -9.07
C GLU A 25 0.29 7.00 -8.08
N MET A 26 -0.07 6.36 -6.97
CA MET A 26 0.88 5.89 -5.96
C MET A 26 1.75 4.73 -6.44
N THR A 27 1.22 3.90 -7.31
CA THR A 27 1.84 2.62 -7.63
C THR A 27 3.22 2.74 -8.32
N PRO A 28 3.39 3.50 -9.42
CA PRO A 28 4.71 3.58 -10.05
C PRO A 28 5.81 4.13 -9.16
N PRO A 29 5.63 5.29 -8.47
CA PRO A 29 6.70 5.80 -7.62
C PRO A 29 6.98 4.91 -6.41
N SER A 30 5.97 4.21 -5.88
CA SER A 30 6.19 3.27 -4.78
C SER A 30 7.06 2.09 -5.23
N ARG A 31 6.78 1.56 -6.41
CA ARG A 31 7.59 0.47 -6.98
C ARG A 31 9.01 0.89 -7.30
N ALA A 32 9.24 2.17 -7.54
CA ALA A 32 10.57 2.71 -7.84
C ALA A 32 11.41 2.97 -6.58
N GLU A 33 10.83 2.89 -5.38
CA GLU A 33 11.56 3.10 -4.13
C GLU A 33 12.63 2.04 -3.94
N PRO A 34 13.85 2.42 -3.54
CA PRO A 34 14.94 1.45 -3.38
C PRO A 34 14.63 0.34 -2.38
N GLY A 35 13.86 0.64 -1.34
CA GLY A 35 13.51 -0.35 -0.32
C GLY A 35 12.28 -1.17 -0.64
N ASN A 36 11.60 -0.91 -1.75
CA ASN A 36 10.39 -1.66 -2.11
C ASN A 36 10.75 -2.96 -2.83
N VAL A 37 10.18 -4.07 -2.37
CA VAL A 37 10.33 -5.39 -3.00
C VAL A 37 9.12 -5.71 -3.85
N PHE A 38 7.93 -5.39 -3.35
CA PHE A 38 6.68 -5.69 -4.05
C PHE A 38 5.60 -4.73 -3.60
N TYR A 39 4.78 -4.28 -4.53
CA TYR A 39 3.69 -3.35 -4.23
C TYR A 39 2.54 -3.64 -5.18
N GLN A 40 1.40 -4.03 -4.63
CA GLN A 40 0.24 -4.33 -5.47
C GLN A 40 -1.04 -3.89 -4.76
N ALA A 41 -1.84 -3.10 -5.45
CA ALA A 41 -3.16 -2.72 -4.98
C ALA A 41 -4.21 -3.63 -5.62
N GLN A 42 -5.27 -3.89 -4.87
CA GLN A 42 -6.36 -4.75 -5.28
C GLN A 42 -7.68 -4.12 -4.86
N ARG A 43 -8.73 -4.48 -5.53
CA ARG A 43 -10.07 -4.00 -5.19
C ARG A 43 -10.97 -5.20 -4.92
N SER A 44 -11.80 -5.12 -3.89
CA SER A 44 -12.76 -6.18 -3.57
C SER A 44 -13.70 -6.41 -4.76
N VAL A 45 -13.95 -7.67 -5.07
CA VAL A 45 -14.92 -8.03 -6.11
C VAL A 45 -16.36 -7.89 -5.63
N GLU A 46 -16.55 -7.77 -4.31
CA GLU A 46 -17.87 -7.68 -3.70
C GLU A 46 -18.24 -6.26 -3.25
N ASP A 47 -17.21 -5.43 -2.96
CA ASP A 47 -17.42 -4.08 -2.44
C ASP A 47 -16.52 -3.11 -3.21
N PRO A 48 -17.08 -2.28 -4.12
CA PRO A 48 -16.29 -1.37 -4.94
C PRO A 48 -15.60 -0.25 -4.15
N ARG A 49 -15.94 -0.07 -2.88
CA ARG A 49 -15.30 0.93 -2.01
C ARG A 49 -14.16 0.35 -1.19
N LEU A 50 -13.93 -0.96 -1.23
CA LEU A 50 -12.90 -1.60 -0.43
C LEU A 50 -11.69 -1.94 -1.30
N PHE A 51 -10.54 -1.40 -0.91
CA PHE A 51 -9.25 -1.63 -1.55
C PHE A 51 -8.30 -2.30 -0.58
N TYR A 52 -7.42 -3.13 -1.12
CA TYR A 52 -6.40 -3.84 -0.38
C TYR A 52 -5.04 -3.54 -1.00
N LEU A 53 -4.05 -3.21 -0.15
CA LEU A 53 -2.69 -2.96 -0.60
C LEU A 53 -1.76 -3.97 0.08
N TYR A 54 -1.09 -4.75 -0.74
CA TYR A 54 -0.05 -5.65 -0.28
C TYR A 54 1.30 -5.05 -0.64
N GLU A 55 2.12 -4.81 0.38
CA GLU A 55 3.40 -4.13 0.20
C GLU A 55 4.49 -4.91 0.91
N GLN A 56 5.64 -5.02 0.27
CA GLN A 56 6.78 -5.71 0.85
C GLN A 56 8.02 -4.85 0.67
N TYR A 57 8.77 -4.68 1.76
CA TYR A 57 9.98 -3.86 1.81
C TYR A 57 11.13 -4.72 2.28
N VAL A 58 12.37 -4.31 1.94
CA VAL A 58 13.57 -5.04 2.39
C VAL A 58 13.66 -5.08 3.91
N ASP A 59 13.20 -4.02 4.58
CA ASP A 59 13.16 -3.92 6.04
C ASP A 59 12.18 -2.81 6.44
N GLU A 60 12.03 -2.60 7.74
CA GLU A 60 11.15 -1.56 8.26
C GLU A 60 11.58 -0.16 7.82
N ALA A 61 12.89 0.08 7.67
CA ALA A 61 13.38 1.37 7.20
C ALA A 61 12.89 1.68 5.79
N GLY A 62 12.76 0.66 4.94
CA GLY A 62 12.19 0.81 3.60
C GLY A 62 10.74 1.27 3.63
N TYR A 63 9.96 0.73 4.55
CA TYR A 63 8.58 1.18 4.74
C TYR A 63 8.53 2.60 5.30
N GLN A 64 9.41 2.93 6.25
CA GLN A 64 9.45 4.28 6.79
C GLN A 64 9.79 5.30 5.68
N ALA A 65 10.74 4.96 4.81
CA ALA A 65 11.08 5.80 3.67
C ALA A 65 9.89 5.99 2.72
N HIS A 66 9.09 4.95 2.52
CA HIS A 66 7.85 5.03 1.75
C HIS A 66 6.89 6.06 2.37
N GLN A 67 6.69 6.01 3.68
CA GLN A 67 5.81 6.94 4.38
C GLN A 67 6.32 8.38 4.37
N ASP A 68 7.63 8.57 4.28
CA ASP A 68 8.25 9.89 4.23
C ASP A 68 8.36 10.43 2.80
N SER A 69 8.00 9.65 1.80
CA SER A 69 8.13 10.05 0.40
C SER A 69 7.17 11.19 0.04
N GLU A 70 7.54 11.93 -1.02
CA GLU A 70 6.70 13.01 -1.54
C GLU A 70 5.35 12.49 -2.04
N HIS A 71 5.37 11.37 -2.77
CA HIS A 71 4.13 10.82 -3.31
C HIS A 71 3.20 10.33 -2.20
N PHE A 72 3.72 9.73 -1.14
CA PHE A 72 2.89 9.33 -0.01
C PHE A 72 2.31 10.56 0.70
N THR A 73 3.13 11.57 0.93
CA THR A 73 2.67 12.81 1.58
C THR A 73 1.55 13.46 0.77
N ARG A 74 1.77 13.67 -0.52
CA ARG A 74 0.81 14.37 -1.38
C ARG A 74 -0.48 13.56 -1.59
N LEU A 75 -0.36 12.28 -1.86
CA LEU A 75 -1.52 11.48 -2.24
C LEU A 75 -2.23 10.85 -1.06
N VAL A 76 -1.50 10.46 -0.02
CA VAL A 76 -2.09 9.74 1.11
C VAL A 76 -2.36 10.67 2.27
N LYS A 77 -1.35 11.39 2.76
CA LYS A 77 -1.52 12.23 3.96
C LYS A 77 -2.37 13.46 3.69
N GLU A 78 -2.24 14.06 2.52
CA GLU A 78 -2.93 15.31 2.19
C GLU A 78 -4.25 15.11 1.46
N GLU A 79 -4.46 13.98 0.81
CA GLU A 79 -5.71 13.75 0.09
C GLU A 79 -6.48 12.52 0.59
N ALA A 80 -5.90 11.32 0.50
CA ALA A 80 -6.66 10.09 0.78
C ALA A 80 -7.21 10.09 2.20
N ILE A 81 -6.36 10.31 3.20
CA ILE A 81 -6.76 10.23 4.60
C ILE A 81 -7.81 11.29 4.95
N PRO A 82 -7.59 12.59 4.68
CA PRO A 82 -8.57 13.59 5.11
C PRO A 82 -9.83 13.65 4.25
N GLU A 83 -9.78 13.24 2.98
CA GLU A 83 -10.88 13.52 2.07
C GLU A 83 -11.55 12.29 1.47
N LEU A 84 -10.85 11.17 1.33
CA LEU A 84 -11.35 10.03 0.55
C LEU A 84 -11.66 8.79 1.38
N LEU A 85 -10.97 8.60 2.51
CA LEU A 85 -11.09 7.37 3.28
C LEU A 85 -12.13 7.48 4.38
N GLU A 86 -13.04 6.50 4.42
CA GLU A 86 -13.98 6.33 5.53
C GLU A 86 -13.26 5.68 6.70
N ASP A 87 -12.47 4.63 6.44
CA ASP A 87 -11.60 4.01 7.42
C ASP A 87 -10.43 3.32 6.74
N ARG A 88 -9.43 2.96 7.54
CA ARG A 88 -8.29 2.17 7.07
C ARG A 88 -7.75 1.32 8.21
N ALA A 89 -7.14 0.19 7.85
CA ALA A 89 -6.50 -0.70 8.80
C ALA A 89 -5.18 -1.19 8.21
N ARG A 90 -4.19 -1.44 9.07
CA ARG A 90 -2.89 -1.97 8.65
C ARG A 90 -2.47 -3.08 9.59
N GLU A 91 -1.85 -4.09 9.03
CA GLU A 91 -1.16 -5.13 9.80
C GLU A 91 0.24 -5.29 9.25
N PHE A 92 1.16 -5.65 10.12
CA PHE A 92 2.58 -5.75 9.77
C PHE A 92 3.07 -7.17 10.02
N PHE A 93 3.90 -7.65 9.11
CA PHE A 93 4.42 -9.01 9.17
C PHE A 93 5.88 -9.01 8.74
N GLU A 94 6.58 -10.09 9.07
CA GLU A 94 7.91 -10.35 8.52
C GLU A 94 7.87 -11.69 7.81
N THR A 95 8.60 -11.80 6.70
CA THR A 95 8.75 -13.10 6.06
C THR A 95 9.57 -14.01 6.98
N ILE A 96 9.25 -15.30 6.98
CA ILE A 96 9.92 -16.25 7.87
C ILE A 96 11.11 -16.95 7.20
N ASP A 97 11.33 -16.68 5.94
CA ASP A 97 12.50 -17.19 5.21
C ASP A 97 13.31 -16.00 4.68
N ASP A 98 14.50 -16.28 4.16
CA ASP A 98 15.40 -15.24 3.67
C ASP A 98 15.17 -14.86 2.22
N ASP A 99 14.26 -15.53 1.54
CA ASP A 99 13.88 -15.23 0.18
C ASP A 99 12.93 -14.03 0.17
N ALA A 100 13.40 -12.90 -0.32
CA ALA A 100 12.65 -11.65 -0.30
C ALA A 100 11.29 -11.75 -0.98
N GLY A 101 11.15 -12.53 -2.04
CA GLY A 101 9.89 -12.70 -2.72
C GLY A 101 8.95 -13.67 -2.03
N GLY A 102 9.50 -14.61 -1.27
CA GLY A 102 8.73 -15.64 -0.59
C GLY A 102 7.96 -16.57 -1.51
N LEU A 103 8.08 -16.41 -2.81
CA LEU A 103 7.31 -17.18 -3.79
C LEU A 103 8.11 -18.28 -4.45
N ASP A 104 9.42 -18.16 -4.45
CA ASP A 104 10.29 -19.19 -5.01
C ASP A 104 10.22 -20.42 -4.12
N GLY A 105 9.93 -21.55 -4.69
CA GLY A 105 9.81 -22.77 -3.94
C GLY A 105 8.48 -22.96 -3.24
N ALA A 106 7.55 -22.09 -3.48
CA ALA A 106 6.21 -22.24 -2.95
C ALA A 106 5.45 -23.37 -3.68
#